data_80bd43258f398f666c025030891fc78e
#
_entry.id   80bd43258f398f666c025030891fc78e
#
_cell.length_a   1.000
_cell.length_b   1.000
_cell.length_c   1.000
_cell.angle_alpha   90.00
_cell.angle_beta   90.00
_cell.angle_gamma   90.00
#
_symmetry.space_group_name_H-M   'P 1'
#
loop_
_entity.id
_entity.type
_entity.pdbx_description
1 polymer ?
#
loop_
_entity_poly.entity_id
_entity_poly.type
_entity_poly.pdbx_seq_one_letter_code
_entity_poly.pdbx_strand_id
1 'polypeptide(L)'
;MKKLKYIAPILIAVACLGFQQAKADFVDYTLTTSNSPGTLGTGPFGTVHVDLTAGVATITFTAASGYLFVDGGAVAVNVNASAWTIGNFTSNGESVSSSGAGNEDGFGSFNQKVSMQDSSNGASIISFTLTNGSGTWLSAANVLAFNESNWLVAAHIQIQDGTGNTGYAAGPAGGSVPDGGTTVMLLGVALGALGMARRFLRS
;
A
#
# COMPACT_ATOMS: atom_id res chain seq x y z
N MET A 1 -10.27 -4.25 -54.99
CA MET A 1 -9.57 -5.11 -54.02
C MET A 1 -8.39 -4.43 -53.31
N LYS A 2 -8.24 -3.08 -53.35
CA LYS A 2 -7.14 -2.35 -52.63
C LYS A 2 -7.45 -1.95 -51.15
N LYS A 3 -8.71 -2.00 -50.72
CA LYS A 3 -9.12 -1.57 -49.37
C LYS A 3 -8.90 -2.61 -48.27
N LEU A 4 -8.68 -3.89 -48.62
CA LEU A 4 -8.55 -4.97 -47.63
C LEU A 4 -7.15 -5.03 -46.98
N LYS A 5 -6.12 -4.42 -47.59
CA LYS A 5 -4.72 -4.47 -47.13
C LYS A 5 -4.47 -3.62 -45.87
N TYR A 6 -5.34 -2.68 -45.52
CA TYR A 6 -5.19 -1.78 -44.40
C TYR A 6 -6.00 -2.17 -43.15
N ILE A 7 -6.96 -3.10 -43.31
CA ILE A 7 -7.83 -3.54 -42.19
C ILE A 7 -7.08 -4.50 -41.26
N ALA A 8 -6.25 -5.38 -41.81
CA ALA A 8 -5.52 -6.37 -41.03
C ALA A 8 -4.55 -5.77 -40.04
N PRO A 9 -3.70 -4.76 -40.33
CA PRO A 9 -2.80 -4.16 -39.33
C PRO A 9 -3.52 -3.35 -38.26
N ILE A 10 -4.70 -2.78 -38.56
CA ILE A 10 -5.50 -2.06 -37.58
C ILE A 10 -6.15 -3.03 -36.59
N LEU A 11 -6.64 -4.20 -37.06
CA LEU A 11 -7.19 -5.22 -36.14
C LEU A 11 -6.13 -5.81 -35.22
N ILE A 12 -4.91 -6.01 -35.69
CA ILE A 12 -3.79 -6.51 -34.87
C ILE A 12 -3.39 -5.46 -33.82
N ALA A 13 -3.36 -4.18 -34.17
CA ALA A 13 -3.07 -3.12 -33.21
C ALA A 13 -4.14 -2.99 -32.11
N VAL A 14 -5.41 -3.16 -32.43
CA VAL A 14 -6.53 -3.14 -31.47
C VAL A 14 -6.51 -4.39 -30.58
N ALA A 15 -6.17 -5.57 -31.12
CA ALA A 15 -6.04 -6.79 -30.32
C ALA A 15 -4.89 -6.73 -29.32
N CYS A 16 -3.78 -6.06 -29.63
CA CYS A 16 -2.67 -5.86 -28.69
C CYS A 16 -2.99 -4.88 -27.54
N LEU A 17 -3.97 -3.99 -27.70
CA LEU A 17 -4.40 -3.07 -26.65
C LEU A 17 -5.39 -3.71 -25.65
N GLY A 18 -5.96 -4.88 -26.00
CA GLY A 18 -7.00 -5.54 -25.19
C GLY A 18 -6.49 -6.49 -24.11
N PHE A 19 -5.24 -6.88 -24.12
CA PHE A 19 -4.66 -7.79 -23.10
C PHE A 19 -3.81 -7.02 -22.10
N GLN A 20 -4.42 -6.12 -21.35
CA GLN A 20 -3.85 -5.74 -20.08
C GLN A 20 -4.12 -6.92 -19.11
N GLN A 21 -3.15 -7.81 -18.97
CA GLN A 21 -3.13 -8.70 -17.81
C GLN A 21 -3.24 -7.80 -16.56
N ALA A 22 -4.21 -8.12 -15.70
CA ALA A 22 -4.27 -7.55 -14.37
C ALA A 22 -2.96 -7.94 -13.66
N LYS A 23 -1.93 -7.10 -13.78
CA LYS A 23 -0.71 -7.25 -13.04
C LYS A 23 -1.08 -6.95 -11.60
N ALA A 24 -0.76 -7.86 -10.69
CA ALA A 24 -0.80 -7.54 -9.27
C ALA A 24 0.00 -6.24 -9.09
N ASP A 25 -0.68 -5.23 -8.59
CA ASP A 25 -0.08 -3.93 -8.34
C ASP A 25 0.17 -3.83 -6.84
N PHE A 26 1.41 -3.58 -6.46
CA PHE A 26 1.77 -3.48 -5.06
C PHE A 26 2.65 -2.26 -4.79
N VAL A 27 2.66 -1.83 -3.54
CA VAL A 27 3.55 -0.81 -3.02
C VAL A 27 3.98 -1.17 -1.59
N ASP A 28 5.23 -0.87 -1.29
CA ASP A 28 5.81 -1.05 0.04
C ASP A 28 6.08 0.30 0.71
N TYR A 29 5.73 0.37 1.97
CA TYR A 29 6.04 1.50 2.85
C TYR A 29 6.90 1.02 4.02
N THR A 30 7.74 1.89 4.55
CA THR A 30 8.60 1.58 5.70
C THR A 30 8.25 2.47 6.88
N LEU A 31 8.09 1.89 8.05
CA LEU A 31 7.92 2.61 9.32
C LEU A 31 9.31 3.09 9.78
N THR A 32 9.60 4.37 9.57
CA THR A 32 10.94 4.93 9.81
C THR A 32 11.01 5.93 10.93
N THR A 33 9.89 6.55 11.28
CA THR A 33 9.83 7.63 12.27
C THR A 33 9.15 7.13 13.53
N SER A 34 9.76 7.38 14.70
CA SER A 34 9.19 7.06 16.01
C SER A 34 8.85 8.33 16.76
N ASN A 35 7.75 8.30 17.54
CA ASN A 35 7.42 9.33 18.52
C ASN A 35 8.32 9.27 19.78
N SER A 36 9.06 8.17 19.98
CA SER A 36 9.90 7.91 21.14
C SER A 36 11.29 7.39 20.74
N PRO A 37 12.09 8.16 20.00
CA PRO A 37 13.36 7.67 19.46
C PRO A 37 14.40 7.31 20.56
N GLY A 38 14.31 7.91 21.72
CA GLY A 38 15.16 7.56 22.86
C GLY A 38 14.82 6.22 23.50
N THR A 39 13.59 5.72 23.30
CA THR A 39 13.08 4.46 23.85
C THR A 39 13.13 3.33 22.84
N LEU A 40 12.66 3.59 21.61
CA LEU A 40 12.55 2.60 20.55
C LEU A 40 13.81 2.49 19.69
N GLY A 41 14.74 3.43 19.80
CA GLY A 41 15.94 3.49 18.95
C GLY A 41 15.66 4.10 17.58
N THR A 42 16.53 3.77 16.63
CA THR A 42 16.44 4.25 15.24
C THR A 42 15.87 3.16 14.36
N GLY A 43 14.86 3.53 13.50
CA GLY A 43 14.25 2.59 12.55
C GLY A 43 15.22 1.95 11.54
N PRO A 44 14.76 1.09 10.67
CA PRO A 44 13.34 0.84 10.39
C PRO A 44 12.67 -0.05 11.45
N PHE A 45 11.42 0.24 11.75
CA PHE A 45 10.63 -0.48 12.77
C PHE A 45 9.76 -1.58 12.14
N GLY A 46 9.52 -1.51 10.84
CA GLY A 46 8.72 -2.47 10.09
C GLY A 46 8.44 -1.99 8.67
N THR A 47 7.72 -2.84 7.93
CA THR A 47 7.26 -2.57 6.57
C THR A 47 5.76 -2.78 6.48
N VAL A 48 5.13 -2.10 5.52
CA VAL A 48 3.72 -2.24 5.18
C VAL A 48 3.63 -2.50 3.68
N HIS A 49 3.21 -3.71 3.34
CA HIS A 49 2.96 -4.14 1.97
C HIS A 49 1.48 -3.95 1.63
N VAL A 50 1.20 -3.28 0.54
CA VAL A 50 -0.16 -3.09 0.00
C VAL A 50 -0.21 -3.75 -1.37
N ASP A 51 -0.98 -4.83 -1.50
CA ASP A 51 -1.26 -5.52 -2.77
C ASP A 51 -2.69 -5.21 -3.20
N LEU A 52 -2.88 -4.77 -4.44
CA LEU A 52 -4.19 -4.53 -5.02
C LEU A 52 -4.48 -5.55 -6.12
N THR A 53 -5.37 -6.47 -5.84
CA THR A 53 -5.78 -7.52 -6.77
C THR A 53 -7.31 -7.51 -6.92
N ALA A 54 -7.81 -7.37 -8.15
CA ALA A 54 -9.24 -7.39 -8.48
C ALA A 54 -10.10 -6.42 -7.63
N GLY A 55 -9.56 -5.25 -7.27
CA GLY A 55 -10.26 -4.24 -6.48
C GLY A 55 -10.27 -4.48 -4.98
N VAL A 56 -9.64 -5.54 -4.51
CA VAL A 56 -9.40 -5.82 -3.08
C VAL A 56 -7.94 -5.51 -2.75
N ALA A 57 -7.72 -4.66 -1.77
CA ALA A 57 -6.39 -4.38 -1.27
C ALA A 57 -6.09 -5.26 -0.06
N THR A 58 -5.00 -6.03 -0.11
CA THR A 58 -4.46 -6.74 1.04
C THR A 58 -3.34 -5.89 1.64
N ILE A 59 -3.49 -5.54 2.91
CA ILE A 59 -2.51 -4.75 3.67
C ILE A 59 -1.81 -5.69 4.65
N THR A 60 -0.48 -5.76 4.58
CA THR A 60 0.32 -6.60 5.48
C THR A 60 1.38 -5.76 6.16
N PHE A 61 1.29 -5.65 7.46
CA PHE A 61 2.32 -5.08 8.33
C PHE A 61 3.27 -6.18 8.77
N THR A 62 4.57 -5.92 8.66
CA THR A 62 5.64 -6.83 9.13
C THR A 62 6.58 -6.02 10.02
N ALA A 63 6.70 -6.38 11.28
CA ALA A 63 7.63 -5.75 12.22
C ALA A 63 9.08 -6.10 11.85
N ALA A 64 9.99 -5.16 12.01
CA ALA A 64 11.41 -5.44 11.88
C ALA A 64 11.89 -6.36 13.02
N SER A 65 13.01 -7.04 12.79
CA SER A 65 13.62 -7.89 13.82
C SER A 65 13.87 -7.12 15.11
N GLY A 66 13.45 -7.67 16.24
CA GLY A 66 13.53 -7.04 17.55
C GLY A 66 12.33 -6.18 17.93
N TYR A 67 11.27 -6.14 17.10
CA TYR A 67 10.04 -5.41 17.39
C TYR A 67 8.80 -6.31 17.24
N LEU A 68 7.73 -5.94 17.92
CA LEU A 68 6.38 -6.49 17.74
C LEU A 68 5.37 -5.35 17.64
N PHE A 69 4.27 -5.59 16.94
CA PHE A 69 3.07 -4.80 17.06
C PHE A 69 2.31 -5.21 18.30
N VAL A 70 1.81 -4.26 19.08
CA VAL A 70 1.20 -4.52 20.39
C VAL A 70 -0.04 -3.66 20.61
N ASP A 71 -0.93 -4.14 21.51
CA ASP A 71 -1.99 -3.35 22.14
C ASP A 71 -3.12 -2.82 21.22
N GLY A 72 -3.99 -2.03 21.83
CA GLY A 72 -5.13 -1.38 21.18
C GLY A 72 -4.70 -0.33 20.16
N GLY A 73 -4.89 -0.65 18.86
CA GLY A 73 -4.37 0.16 17.76
C GLY A 73 -3.00 -0.31 17.31
N ALA A 74 -2.82 -1.63 17.27
CA ALA A 74 -1.58 -2.25 16.85
C ALA A 74 -1.06 -1.74 15.52
N VAL A 75 -1.98 -1.47 14.56
CA VAL A 75 -1.66 -0.85 13.27
C VAL A 75 -2.78 0.08 12.81
N ALA A 76 -2.41 1.12 12.07
CA ALA A 76 -3.33 2.13 11.56
C ALA A 76 -2.99 2.52 10.12
N VAL A 77 -4.04 2.78 9.33
CA VAL A 77 -3.94 3.25 7.95
C VAL A 77 -4.93 4.39 7.71
N ASN A 78 -4.62 5.28 6.78
CA ASN A 78 -5.58 6.26 6.31
C ASN A 78 -6.08 5.85 4.92
N VAL A 79 -7.26 5.21 4.88
CA VAL A 79 -7.87 4.65 3.67
C VAL A 79 -8.32 5.77 2.74
N ASN A 80 -7.95 5.72 1.48
CA ASN A 80 -8.33 6.67 0.44
C ASN A 80 -9.67 6.25 -0.21
N ALA A 81 -10.74 6.34 0.57
CA ALA A 81 -12.11 6.09 0.13
C ALA A 81 -13.08 6.80 1.08
N SER A 82 -14.25 7.21 0.60
CA SER A 82 -15.32 7.76 1.43
C SER A 82 -16.17 6.67 2.13
N ALA A 83 -16.12 5.45 1.61
CA ALA A 83 -16.66 4.25 2.22
C ALA A 83 -15.83 3.03 1.85
N TRP A 84 -15.63 2.13 2.80
CA TRP A 84 -14.90 0.87 2.58
C TRP A 84 -15.41 -0.21 3.53
N THR A 85 -15.09 -1.45 3.18
CA THR A 85 -15.21 -2.60 4.08
C THR A 85 -13.83 -3.13 4.42
N ILE A 86 -13.67 -3.61 5.66
CA ILE A 86 -12.46 -4.24 6.15
C ILE A 86 -12.76 -5.66 6.62
N GLY A 87 -11.88 -6.61 6.36
CA GLY A 87 -12.07 -8.01 6.73
C GLY A 87 -10.83 -8.86 6.58
N ASN A 88 -11.02 -10.20 6.64
CA ASN A 88 -9.96 -11.20 6.47
C ASN A 88 -8.74 -10.94 7.35
N PHE A 89 -9.00 -10.64 8.64
CA PHE A 89 -7.94 -10.38 9.60
C PHE A 89 -7.10 -11.62 9.88
N THR A 90 -5.79 -11.48 9.79
CA THR A 90 -4.82 -12.51 10.20
C THR A 90 -3.69 -11.88 11.01
N SER A 91 -3.14 -12.66 11.94
CA SER A 91 -2.00 -12.30 12.77
C SER A 91 -1.24 -13.57 13.13
N ASN A 92 0.08 -13.47 13.28
CA ASN A 92 0.89 -14.57 13.81
C ASN A 92 1.06 -14.54 15.35
N GLY A 93 0.34 -13.63 16.01
CA GLY A 93 0.24 -13.50 17.45
C GLY A 93 -1.21 -13.52 17.90
N GLU A 94 -1.60 -12.51 18.67
CA GLU A 94 -2.97 -12.34 19.17
C GLU A 94 -3.98 -12.06 18.06
N SER A 95 -5.25 -12.38 18.32
CA SER A 95 -6.36 -12.07 17.42
C SER A 95 -6.50 -10.57 17.22
N VAL A 96 -6.75 -10.18 15.98
CA VAL A 96 -6.90 -8.78 15.57
C VAL A 96 -8.28 -8.51 14.99
N SER A 97 -8.76 -7.30 15.16
CA SER A 97 -10.06 -6.86 14.66
C SER A 97 -10.07 -5.36 14.35
N SER A 98 -11.02 -4.91 13.52
CA SER A 98 -11.23 -3.48 13.28
C SER A 98 -11.65 -2.75 14.56
N SER A 99 -11.03 -1.63 14.84
CA SER A 99 -11.41 -0.71 15.92
C SER A 99 -11.89 0.66 15.42
N GLY A 100 -12.07 0.80 14.09
CA GLY A 100 -12.52 2.05 13.46
C GLY A 100 -11.46 3.14 13.43
N ALA A 101 -11.89 4.40 13.38
CA ALA A 101 -10.98 5.53 13.38
C ALA A 101 -10.39 5.78 14.78
N GLY A 102 -9.18 6.35 14.82
CA GLY A 102 -8.56 6.75 16.09
C GLY A 102 -7.20 7.39 15.92
N ASN A 103 -6.69 7.94 17.03
CA ASN A 103 -5.40 8.59 17.09
C ASN A 103 -4.26 7.58 17.32
N GLU A 104 -3.12 7.82 16.67
CA GLU A 104 -1.84 7.21 16.98
C GLU A 104 -0.91 8.30 17.54
N ASP A 105 -0.43 8.11 18.75
CA ASP A 105 0.29 9.15 19.48
C ASP A 105 1.51 9.69 18.73
N GLY A 106 1.55 11.00 18.56
CA GLY A 106 2.58 11.71 17.77
C GLY A 106 2.36 11.72 16.26
N PHE A 107 1.39 10.94 15.71
CA PHE A 107 1.18 10.81 14.28
C PHE A 107 -0.23 11.21 13.81
N GLY A 108 -1.10 11.60 14.74
CA GLY A 108 -2.44 12.09 14.45
C GLY A 108 -3.47 10.99 14.22
N SER A 109 -4.63 11.37 13.70
CA SER A 109 -5.77 10.47 13.53
C SER A 109 -5.70 9.74 12.21
N PHE A 110 -6.02 8.45 12.26
CA PHE A 110 -6.21 7.57 11.11
C PHE A 110 -7.67 7.17 11.02
N ASN A 111 -8.19 6.99 9.80
CA ASN A 111 -9.59 6.64 9.62
C ASN A 111 -9.87 5.13 9.79
N GLN A 112 -8.83 4.30 9.84
CA GLN A 112 -8.94 2.87 10.10
C GLN A 112 -7.80 2.37 10.97
N LYS A 113 -8.15 1.78 12.11
CA LYS A 113 -7.23 1.08 13.02
C LYS A 113 -7.59 -0.39 13.12
N VAL A 114 -6.60 -1.22 13.38
CA VAL A 114 -6.73 -2.63 13.73
C VAL A 114 -6.10 -2.83 15.08
N SER A 115 -6.90 -3.32 16.03
CA SER A 115 -6.46 -3.55 17.41
C SER A 115 -6.30 -5.03 17.68
N MET A 116 -5.38 -5.33 18.58
CA MET A 116 -5.23 -6.67 19.18
C MET A 116 -6.18 -6.82 20.35
N GLN A 117 -6.61 -8.05 20.62
CA GLN A 117 -7.58 -8.36 21.65
C GLN A 117 -6.94 -8.40 23.06
N ASP A 118 -5.67 -8.76 23.12
CA ASP A 118 -4.87 -8.79 24.34
C ASP A 118 -3.46 -8.23 24.05
N SER A 119 -2.93 -7.45 24.97
CA SER A 119 -1.62 -6.80 24.85
C SER A 119 -0.45 -7.63 25.35
N SER A 120 -0.69 -8.83 25.88
CA SER A 120 0.36 -9.63 26.54
C SER A 120 1.34 -10.27 25.56
N ASN A 121 0.90 -10.56 24.34
CA ASN A 121 1.71 -11.20 23.31
C ASN A 121 1.55 -10.45 21.99
N GLY A 122 2.51 -9.66 21.60
CA GLY A 122 2.51 -8.93 20.34
C GLY A 122 2.50 -9.84 19.11
N ALA A 123 2.37 -9.25 17.94
CA ALA A 123 2.49 -9.92 16.65
C ALA A 123 3.60 -9.30 15.81
N SER A 124 4.35 -10.11 15.07
CA SER A 124 5.30 -9.60 14.09
C SER A 124 4.69 -9.43 12.70
N ILE A 125 3.51 -10.02 12.46
CA ILE A 125 2.77 -9.89 11.19
C ILE A 125 1.30 -9.67 11.50
N ILE A 126 0.71 -8.64 10.89
CA ILE A 126 -0.73 -8.37 10.89
C ILE A 126 -1.16 -8.12 9.45
N SER A 127 -2.21 -8.81 8.99
CA SER A 127 -2.75 -8.58 7.67
C SER A 127 -4.28 -8.48 7.69
N PHE A 128 -4.83 -7.69 6.78
CA PHE A 128 -6.27 -7.51 6.57
C PHE A 128 -6.56 -7.07 5.13
N THR A 129 -7.80 -7.17 4.71
CA THR A 129 -8.24 -6.71 3.39
C THR A 129 -9.11 -5.47 3.50
N LEU A 130 -9.02 -4.61 2.47
CA LEU A 130 -9.89 -3.46 2.26
C LEU A 130 -10.56 -3.58 0.90
N THR A 131 -11.85 -3.24 0.83
CA THR A 131 -12.58 -3.09 -0.43
C THR A 131 -13.21 -1.70 -0.47
N ASN A 132 -12.98 -0.96 -1.56
CA ASN A 132 -13.53 0.37 -1.73
C ASN A 132 -15.04 0.29 -2.05
N GLY A 133 -15.87 0.81 -1.16
CA GLY A 133 -17.33 0.84 -1.30
C GLY A 133 -17.85 2.07 -2.06
N SER A 134 -16.99 3.06 -2.31
CA SER A 134 -17.37 4.33 -2.95
C SER A 134 -16.80 4.52 -4.35
N GLY A 135 -16.01 3.57 -4.85
CA GLY A 135 -15.34 3.65 -6.13
C GLY A 135 -14.36 2.51 -6.36
N THR A 136 -13.31 2.76 -7.13
CA THR A 136 -12.23 1.81 -7.38
C THR A 136 -10.88 2.48 -7.18
N TRP A 137 -9.93 1.77 -6.59
CA TRP A 137 -8.53 2.19 -6.61
C TRP A 137 -7.90 1.76 -7.94
N LEU A 138 -7.19 2.67 -8.58
CA LEU A 138 -6.53 2.42 -9.89
C LEU A 138 -5.16 1.76 -9.72
N SER A 139 -4.56 1.87 -8.53
CA SER A 139 -3.28 1.26 -8.19
C SER A 139 -3.18 1.04 -6.67
N ALA A 140 -2.25 0.19 -6.23
CA ALA A 140 -1.96 -0.03 -4.82
C ALA A 140 -1.58 1.27 -4.10
N ALA A 141 -0.87 2.17 -4.77
CA ALA A 141 -0.51 3.47 -4.24
C ALA A 141 -1.70 4.41 -3.99
N ASN A 142 -2.86 4.14 -4.62
CA ASN A 142 -4.09 4.91 -4.41
C ASN A 142 -4.95 4.37 -3.26
N VAL A 143 -4.61 3.24 -2.65
CA VAL A 143 -5.37 2.63 -1.55
C VAL A 143 -5.35 3.48 -0.30
N LEU A 144 -4.19 4.07 -0.01
CA LEU A 144 -3.95 4.91 1.16
C LEU A 144 -3.75 6.38 0.77
N ALA A 145 -4.15 7.28 1.65
CA ALA A 145 -3.92 8.72 1.55
C ALA A 145 -3.24 9.23 2.82
N PHE A 146 -2.60 10.39 2.75
CA PHE A 146 -2.05 11.04 3.94
C PHE A 146 -3.18 11.49 4.89
N ASN A 147 -2.99 11.27 6.19
CA ASN A 147 -3.84 11.87 7.20
C ASN A 147 -3.52 13.37 7.38
N GLU A 148 -4.22 14.06 8.27
CA GLU A 148 -4.04 15.49 8.54
C GLU A 148 -2.63 15.83 9.07
N SER A 149 -1.94 14.86 9.69
CA SER A 149 -0.57 14.97 10.17
C SER A 149 0.48 14.52 9.16
N ASN A 150 0.04 14.24 7.92
CA ASN A 150 0.88 13.89 6.77
C ASN A 150 1.55 12.51 6.87
N TRP A 151 0.84 11.50 7.42
CA TRP A 151 1.25 10.12 7.52
C TRP A 151 0.29 9.18 6.80
N LEU A 152 0.81 8.14 6.12
CA LEU A 152 0.00 7.11 5.44
C LEU A 152 -0.40 5.99 6.38
N VAL A 153 0.56 5.54 7.21
CA VAL A 153 0.45 4.38 8.09
C VAL A 153 1.15 4.64 9.42
N ALA A 154 0.67 4.00 10.48
CA ALA A 154 1.35 3.97 11.78
C ALA A 154 1.14 2.63 12.48
N ALA A 155 1.95 2.35 13.49
CA ALA A 155 1.84 1.17 14.32
C ALA A 155 2.27 1.46 15.77
N HIS A 156 1.61 0.81 16.74
CA HIS A 156 2.08 0.73 18.11
C HIS A 156 3.03 -0.46 18.22
N ILE A 157 4.26 -0.19 18.59
CA ILE A 157 5.34 -1.18 18.59
C ILE A 157 5.96 -1.34 19.98
N GLN A 158 6.46 -2.53 20.26
CA GLN A 158 7.23 -2.88 21.44
C GLN A 158 8.60 -3.38 21.03
N ILE A 159 9.64 -2.93 21.69
CA ILE A 159 10.99 -3.49 21.54
C ILE A 159 11.11 -4.81 22.31
N GLN A 160 11.72 -5.81 21.67
CA GLN A 160 11.93 -7.14 22.25
C GLN A 160 13.29 -7.28 22.95
N ASP A 161 13.67 -6.31 23.77
CA ASP A 161 14.92 -6.32 24.56
C ASP A 161 14.70 -6.74 26.01
N GLY A 162 13.49 -7.15 26.36
CA GLY A 162 13.09 -7.55 27.71
C GLY A 162 12.68 -6.38 28.62
N THR A 163 12.75 -5.14 28.16
CA THR A 163 12.30 -3.96 28.94
C THR A 163 10.79 -3.76 28.87
N GLY A 164 10.12 -4.27 27.85
CA GLY A 164 8.70 -4.05 27.59
C GLY A 164 8.37 -2.63 27.13
N ASN A 165 9.36 -1.86 26.73
CA ASN A 165 9.17 -0.49 26.24
C ASN A 165 8.36 -0.48 24.95
N THR A 166 7.39 0.44 24.87
CA THR A 166 6.52 0.64 23.70
C THR A 166 6.56 2.07 23.21
N GLY A 167 6.09 2.29 22.01
CA GLY A 167 5.87 3.58 21.39
C GLY A 167 5.26 3.42 20.01
N TYR A 168 5.09 4.52 19.30
CA TYR A 168 4.50 4.51 17.98
C TYR A 168 5.54 4.74 16.90
N ALA A 169 5.37 4.09 15.76
CA ALA A 169 6.16 4.33 14.57
C ALA A 169 5.25 4.59 13.37
N ALA A 170 5.68 5.46 12.47
CA ALA A 170 4.93 5.81 11.27
C ALA A 170 5.82 5.88 10.02
N GLY A 171 5.18 5.88 8.86
CA GLY A 171 5.81 6.06 7.56
C GLY A 171 4.80 6.05 6.41
N PRO A 172 5.24 6.47 5.23
CA PRO A 172 6.17 7.57 5.04
C PRO A 172 5.51 8.89 5.42
N ALA A 173 6.31 9.86 5.83
CA ALA A 173 5.90 11.26 5.88
C ALA A 173 5.84 11.78 4.44
N GLY A 174 4.80 12.54 4.10
CA GLY A 174 4.50 13.01 2.74
C GLY A 174 5.71 13.25 1.85
N GLY A 175 5.97 12.29 0.99
CA GLY A 175 7.08 12.28 0.06
C GLY A 175 6.82 11.23 -1.01
N SER A 176 7.20 11.50 -2.23
CA SER A 176 6.89 10.77 -3.45
C SER A 176 6.78 9.25 -3.27
N VAL A 177 5.60 8.71 -3.51
CA VAL A 177 5.41 7.30 -3.82
C VAL A 177 6.30 6.97 -5.02
N PRO A 178 7.13 5.92 -4.99
CA PRO A 178 7.86 5.52 -6.17
C PRO A 178 6.85 5.23 -7.29
N ASP A 179 6.95 5.99 -8.36
CA ASP A 179 6.09 5.87 -9.54
C ASP A 179 6.38 4.53 -10.22
N GLY A 180 5.64 3.50 -9.79
CA GLY A 180 5.85 2.12 -10.19
C GLY A 180 5.57 1.90 -11.68
N GLY A 181 6.60 1.95 -12.52
CA GLY A 181 6.60 1.33 -13.84
C GLY A 181 5.68 1.86 -14.94
N THR A 182 4.59 2.56 -14.60
CA THR A 182 3.61 3.06 -15.58
C THR A 182 4.20 4.13 -16.49
N THR A 183 5.05 4.99 -15.96
CA THR A 183 5.73 6.05 -16.72
C THR A 183 6.71 5.47 -17.76
N VAL A 184 7.42 4.41 -17.39
CA VAL A 184 8.35 3.72 -18.30
C VAL A 184 7.58 3.01 -19.41
N MET A 185 6.42 2.42 -19.10
CA MET A 185 5.56 1.75 -20.07
C MET A 185 4.94 2.75 -21.07
N LEU A 186 4.42 3.89 -20.58
CA LEU A 186 3.90 4.96 -21.43
C LEU A 186 4.99 5.55 -22.33
N LEU A 187 6.18 5.76 -21.80
CA LEU A 187 7.34 6.25 -22.57
C LEU A 187 7.74 5.24 -23.66
N GLY A 188 7.73 3.93 -23.34
CA GLY A 188 8.00 2.86 -24.31
C GLY A 188 6.98 2.81 -25.44
N VAL A 189 5.69 2.93 -25.13
CA VAL A 189 4.59 2.99 -26.13
C VAL A 189 4.71 4.26 -26.99
N ALA A 190 4.99 5.42 -26.41
CA ALA A 190 5.16 6.67 -27.14
C ALA A 190 6.35 6.62 -28.10
N LEU A 191 7.49 6.11 -27.66
CA LEU A 191 8.68 5.96 -28.50
C LEU A 191 8.47 4.92 -29.62
N GLY A 192 7.76 3.83 -29.33
CA GLY A 192 7.36 2.82 -30.31
C GLY A 192 6.46 3.40 -31.39
N ALA A 193 5.44 4.19 -31.01
CA ALA A 193 4.55 4.86 -31.95
C ALA A 193 5.28 5.89 -32.84
N LEU A 194 6.21 6.67 -32.26
CA LEU A 194 7.06 7.59 -33.02
C LEU A 194 7.97 6.86 -34.03
N GLY A 195 8.53 5.73 -33.64
CA GLY A 195 9.36 4.87 -34.51
C GLY A 195 8.59 4.35 -35.71
N MET A 196 7.35 3.89 -35.49
CA MET A 196 6.46 3.45 -36.56
C MET A 196 6.04 4.60 -37.49
N ALA A 197 5.64 5.75 -36.94
CA ALA A 197 5.27 6.93 -37.73
C ALA A 197 6.40 7.39 -38.65
N ARG A 198 7.64 7.41 -38.17
CA ARG A 198 8.83 7.80 -38.96
C ARG A 198 9.08 6.82 -40.13
N ARG A 199 8.79 5.54 -39.95
CA ARG A 199 8.93 4.52 -41.01
C ARG A 199 7.90 4.76 -42.15
N PHE A 200 6.66 5.12 -41.79
CA PHE A 200 5.60 5.40 -42.78
C PHE A 200 5.82 6.70 -43.58
N LEU A 201 6.46 7.71 -42.94
CA LEU A 201 6.73 9.00 -43.59
C LEU A 201 7.95 8.96 -44.53
N ARG A 202 8.77 7.90 -44.47
CA ARG A 202 9.98 7.74 -45.30
C ARG A 202 9.79 6.75 -46.46
N SER A 203 8.64 6.10 -46.57
CA SER A 203 8.23 5.21 -47.67
C SER A 203 7.26 5.91 -48.62
#